data_24043ea642f39389b0c08bbabcdee2c9
#
_entry.id   24043ea642f39389b0c08bbabcdee2c9
#
_cell.length_a   1.000
_cell.length_b   1.000
_cell.length_c   1.000
_cell.angle_alpha   90.00
_cell.angle_beta   90.00
_cell.angle_gamma   90.00
#
_symmetry.space_group_name_H-M   'P 1'
#
loop_
_entity.id
_entity.type
_entity.pdbx_description
1 polymer ?
#
loop_
_entity_poly.entity_id
_entity_poly.type
_entity_poly.pdbx_seq_one_letter_code
_entity_poly.pdbx_strand_id
1 'polypeptide(L)'
;MFEFWFIAAVLTLAVLAFALGRARALSVAGGNHRALHSLPAHYGWAAVQLTLLPALLLYVLMMMAGLAGPQAAAAALALALAGLLWALRRSRPDFRARNSVERVVMGFLILASTIAIATTAGIVLSMLFETRHFFTLYDWRDFFFSATWAPQFQGQSQLGILPLLWGTLYISLIALIFAVPVGLFAAIYMSEYAGRRMRALVKPALEILAGIPTIVYGLFALITVGPM
;
A
#
# COMPACT_ATOMS: atom_id res chain seq x y z
N MET A 1 -1.85 -26.07 -5.89
CA MET A 1 -0.64 -26.64 -5.25
C MET A 1 0.67 -26.14 -5.86
N PHE A 2 0.75 -26.03 -7.18
CA PHE A 2 1.98 -25.58 -7.85
C PHE A 2 2.42 -24.16 -7.46
N GLU A 3 1.49 -23.21 -7.41
CA GLU A 3 1.78 -21.82 -7.00
C GLU A 3 2.34 -21.70 -5.59
N PHE A 4 1.85 -22.54 -4.67
CA PHE A 4 2.39 -22.59 -3.32
C PHE A 4 3.88 -22.98 -3.29
N TRP A 5 4.25 -24.00 -4.05
CA TRP A 5 5.65 -24.45 -4.17
C TRP A 5 6.53 -23.42 -4.84
N PHE A 6 6.01 -22.71 -5.84
CA PHE A 6 6.73 -21.60 -6.48
C PHE A 6 7.00 -20.47 -5.50
N ILE A 7 5.98 -20.01 -4.74
CA ILE A 7 6.15 -18.97 -3.72
C ILE A 7 7.15 -19.41 -2.65
N ALA A 8 7.06 -20.64 -2.17
CA ALA A 8 7.99 -21.19 -1.19
C ALA A 8 9.43 -21.20 -1.74
N ALA A 9 9.64 -21.59 -2.98
CA ALA A 9 10.95 -21.58 -3.63
C ALA A 9 11.51 -20.14 -3.76
N VAL A 10 10.68 -19.18 -4.17
CA VAL A 10 11.08 -17.76 -4.28
C VAL A 10 11.48 -17.18 -2.93
N LEU A 11 10.70 -17.44 -1.88
CA LEU A 11 11.03 -16.99 -0.53
C LEU A 11 12.32 -17.63 0.00
N THR A 12 12.51 -18.92 -0.24
CA THR A 12 13.74 -19.62 0.13
C THR A 12 14.95 -19.04 -0.61
N LEU A 13 14.83 -18.78 -1.90
CA LEU A 13 15.87 -18.12 -2.69
C LEU A 13 16.15 -16.70 -2.21
N ALA A 14 15.15 -15.95 -1.75
CA ALA A 14 15.35 -14.62 -1.18
C ALA A 14 16.22 -14.68 0.09
N VAL A 15 15.89 -15.59 1.00
CA VAL A 15 16.66 -15.78 2.25
C VAL A 15 18.10 -16.23 1.95
N LEU A 16 18.25 -17.20 1.04
CA LEU A 16 19.57 -17.68 0.59
C LEU A 16 20.39 -16.56 -0.09
N ALA A 17 19.76 -15.77 -0.96
CA ALA A 17 20.42 -14.65 -1.64
C ALA A 17 20.90 -13.61 -0.64
N PHE A 18 20.10 -13.28 0.38
CA PHE A 18 20.49 -12.36 1.44
C PHE A 18 21.68 -12.91 2.23
N ALA A 19 21.57 -14.16 2.70
CA ALA A 19 22.62 -14.80 3.52
C ALA A 19 23.95 -14.93 2.74
N LEU A 20 23.88 -15.44 1.50
CA LEU A 20 25.05 -15.63 0.65
C LEU A 20 25.66 -14.29 0.22
N GLY A 21 24.87 -13.30 -0.14
CA GLY A 21 25.36 -11.96 -0.50
C GLY A 21 26.08 -11.28 0.65
N ARG A 22 25.52 -11.38 1.87
CA ARG A 22 26.18 -10.88 3.09
C ARG A 22 27.45 -11.65 3.42
N ALA A 23 27.41 -12.99 3.39
CA ALA A 23 28.57 -13.83 3.67
C ALA A 23 29.72 -13.60 2.66
N ARG A 24 29.38 -13.47 1.37
CA ARG A 24 30.35 -13.17 0.31
C ARG A 24 31.02 -11.82 0.51
N ALA A 25 30.26 -10.77 0.87
CA ALA A 25 30.82 -9.46 1.16
C ALA A 25 31.83 -9.53 2.32
N LEU A 26 31.51 -10.25 3.39
CA LEU A 26 32.40 -10.44 4.53
C LEU A 26 33.65 -11.24 4.17
N SER A 27 33.52 -12.30 3.38
CA SER A 27 34.67 -13.13 2.94
C SER A 27 35.66 -12.33 2.06
N VAL A 28 35.14 -11.52 1.13
CA VAL A 28 35.97 -10.70 0.24
C VAL A 28 36.67 -9.55 1.00
N ALA A 29 36.06 -9.08 2.10
CA ALA A 29 36.66 -8.07 2.98
C ALA A 29 37.66 -8.64 4.00
N GLY A 30 37.93 -9.95 3.98
CA GLY A 30 38.83 -10.58 4.95
C GLY A 30 38.35 -10.44 6.41
N GLY A 31 37.06 -10.34 6.65
CA GLY A 31 36.48 -10.10 7.96
C GLY A 31 36.49 -8.65 8.44
N ASN A 32 37.13 -7.73 7.72
CA ASN A 32 37.19 -6.32 8.09
C ASN A 32 36.04 -5.53 7.47
N HIS A 33 34.98 -5.26 8.27
CA HIS A 33 33.83 -4.51 7.83
C HIS A 33 34.13 -3.10 7.31
N ARG A 34 35.23 -2.49 7.74
CA ARG A 34 35.65 -1.14 7.34
C ARG A 34 36.21 -1.09 5.93
N ALA A 35 36.64 -2.24 5.36
CA ALA A 35 37.11 -2.34 3.99
C ALA A 35 35.96 -2.31 2.95
N LEU A 36 34.70 -2.46 3.38
CA LEU A 36 33.52 -2.42 2.51
C LEU A 36 33.04 -0.99 2.34
N HIS A 37 32.68 -0.62 1.12
CA HIS A 37 32.04 0.68 0.84
C HIS A 37 30.66 0.83 1.51
N SER A 38 29.94 -0.26 1.74
CA SER A 38 28.60 -0.29 2.32
C SER A 38 28.51 -1.35 3.41
N LEU A 39 27.52 -1.23 4.30
CA LEU A 39 27.28 -2.25 5.33
C LEU A 39 27.00 -3.63 4.70
N PRO A 40 27.45 -4.74 5.31
CA PRO A 40 27.25 -6.10 4.79
C PRO A 40 25.80 -6.45 4.48
N ALA A 41 24.85 -5.88 5.23
CA ALA A 41 23.43 -6.06 4.98
C ALA A 41 22.97 -5.52 3.62
N HIS A 42 23.56 -4.42 3.13
CA HIS A 42 23.21 -3.87 1.82
C HIS A 42 23.67 -4.78 0.67
N TYR A 43 24.76 -5.53 0.83
CA TYR A 43 25.16 -6.55 -0.13
C TYR A 43 24.15 -7.71 -0.17
N GLY A 44 23.62 -8.11 1.01
CA GLY A 44 22.53 -9.08 1.09
C GLY A 44 21.29 -8.60 0.33
N TRP A 45 20.84 -7.37 0.60
CA TRP A 45 19.67 -6.79 -0.08
C TRP A 45 19.88 -6.59 -1.58
N ALA A 46 21.10 -6.19 -2.01
CA ALA A 46 21.42 -6.09 -3.43
C ALA A 46 21.37 -7.47 -4.11
N ALA A 47 21.83 -8.53 -3.44
CA ALA A 47 21.71 -9.90 -3.95
C ALA A 47 20.26 -10.35 -4.07
N VAL A 48 19.41 -10.06 -3.07
CA VAL A 48 17.96 -10.33 -3.15
C VAL A 48 17.32 -9.64 -4.34
N GLN A 49 17.59 -8.34 -4.53
CA GLN A 49 17.02 -7.57 -5.64
C GLN A 49 17.45 -8.13 -7.00
N LEU A 50 18.71 -8.42 -7.20
CA LEU A 50 19.23 -8.99 -8.46
C LEU A 50 18.73 -10.41 -8.73
N THR A 51 18.41 -11.16 -7.69
CA THR A 51 17.84 -12.52 -7.78
C THR A 51 16.35 -12.47 -8.09
N LEU A 52 15.59 -11.69 -7.34
CA LEU A 52 14.13 -11.78 -7.39
C LEU A 52 13.49 -10.87 -8.43
N LEU A 53 13.94 -9.62 -8.60
CA LEU A 53 13.25 -8.67 -9.47
C LEU A 53 13.17 -9.14 -10.93
N PRO A 54 14.28 -9.57 -11.59
CA PRO A 54 14.19 -10.06 -12.95
C PRO A 54 13.32 -11.33 -13.08
N ALA A 55 13.42 -12.22 -12.09
CA ALA A 55 12.68 -13.47 -12.07
C ALA A 55 11.17 -13.27 -11.91
N LEU A 56 10.76 -12.42 -10.97
CA LEU A 56 9.35 -12.07 -10.76
C LEU A 56 8.79 -11.30 -11.95
N LEU A 57 9.57 -10.37 -12.52
CA LEU A 57 9.16 -9.65 -13.73
C LEU A 57 8.93 -10.63 -14.90
N LEU A 58 9.86 -11.55 -15.13
CA LEU A 58 9.70 -12.58 -16.17
C LEU A 58 8.44 -13.43 -15.94
N TYR A 59 8.23 -13.88 -14.69
CA TYR A 59 7.07 -14.69 -14.33
C TYR A 59 5.76 -13.94 -14.60
N VAL A 60 5.65 -12.68 -14.20
CA VAL A 60 4.48 -11.83 -14.44
C VAL A 60 4.26 -11.61 -15.95
N LEU A 61 5.31 -11.33 -16.70
CA LEU A 61 5.21 -11.14 -18.15
C LEU A 61 4.74 -12.42 -18.86
N MET A 62 5.27 -13.59 -18.48
CA MET A 62 4.81 -14.87 -19.03
C MET A 62 3.35 -15.15 -18.65
N MET A 63 2.94 -14.83 -17.44
CA MET A 63 1.56 -14.97 -16.99
C MET A 63 0.61 -14.05 -17.80
N MET A 64 1.00 -12.81 -18.06
CA MET A 64 0.23 -11.87 -18.89
C MET A 64 0.16 -12.32 -20.36
N ALA A 65 1.18 -13.00 -20.86
CA ALA A 65 1.21 -13.59 -22.20
C ALA A 65 0.39 -14.91 -22.34
N GLY A 66 -0.30 -15.33 -21.27
CA GLY A 66 -1.06 -16.58 -21.28
C GLY A 66 -0.20 -17.85 -21.14
N LEU A 67 1.09 -17.71 -20.87
CA LEU A 67 2.05 -18.80 -20.68
C LEU A 67 2.17 -19.21 -19.20
N ALA A 68 1.11 -19.04 -18.43
CA ALA A 68 1.09 -19.43 -17.02
C ALA A 68 1.25 -20.95 -16.86
N GLY A 69 2.15 -21.39 -15.97
CA GLY A 69 2.32 -22.82 -15.71
C GLY A 69 3.70 -23.19 -15.18
N PRO A 70 3.99 -24.49 -15.05
CA PRO A 70 5.27 -24.98 -14.55
C PRO A 70 6.48 -24.48 -15.33
N GLN A 71 6.33 -24.27 -16.63
CA GLN A 71 7.40 -23.79 -17.51
C GLN A 71 7.78 -22.34 -17.20
N ALA A 72 6.79 -21.47 -16.96
CA ALA A 72 7.03 -20.07 -16.57
C ALA A 72 7.76 -20.00 -15.23
N ALA A 73 7.34 -20.81 -14.26
CA ALA A 73 8.00 -20.87 -12.96
C ALA A 73 9.42 -21.43 -13.06
N ALA A 74 9.65 -22.48 -13.86
CA ALA A 74 10.98 -23.02 -14.08
C ALA A 74 11.92 -21.98 -14.73
N ALA A 75 11.44 -21.24 -15.74
CA ALA A 75 12.19 -20.15 -16.37
C ALA A 75 12.51 -19.02 -15.37
N ALA A 76 11.54 -18.61 -14.55
CA ALA A 76 11.73 -17.59 -13.53
C ALA A 76 12.74 -18.04 -12.47
N LEU A 77 12.66 -19.30 -12.00
CA LEU A 77 13.63 -19.84 -11.03
C LEU A 77 15.02 -19.98 -11.64
N ALA A 78 15.14 -20.38 -12.88
CA ALA A 78 16.45 -20.41 -13.58
C ALA A 78 17.05 -18.99 -13.68
N LEU A 79 16.23 -17.98 -14.01
CA LEU A 79 16.68 -16.59 -14.04
C LEU A 79 17.05 -16.08 -12.64
N ALA A 80 16.31 -16.49 -11.60
CA ALA A 80 16.63 -16.16 -10.20
C ALA A 80 18.01 -16.73 -9.81
N LEU A 81 18.30 -17.97 -10.14
CA LEU A 81 19.60 -18.59 -9.88
C LEU A 81 20.73 -17.90 -10.66
N ALA A 82 20.51 -17.55 -11.91
CA ALA A 82 21.46 -16.78 -12.71
C ALA A 82 21.72 -15.38 -12.09
N GLY A 83 20.66 -14.70 -11.62
CA GLY A 83 20.73 -13.44 -10.90
C GLY A 83 21.51 -13.55 -9.60
N LEU A 84 21.31 -14.62 -8.83
CA LEU A 84 22.08 -14.89 -7.62
C LEU A 84 23.56 -15.06 -7.91
N LEU A 85 23.92 -15.89 -8.91
CA LEU A 85 25.31 -16.09 -9.30
C LEU A 85 25.95 -14.79 -9.74
N TRP A 86 25.23 -13.97 -10.49
CA TRP A 86 25.73 -12.66 -10.91
C TRP A 86 25.91 -11.71 -9.73
N ALA A 87 24.98 -11.67 -8.79
CA ALA A 87 25.08 -10.87 -7.57
C ALA A 87 26.31 -11.24 -6.75
N LEU A 88 26.56 -12.55 -6.56
CA LEU A 88 27.74 -13.03 -5.83
C LEU A 88 29.07 -12.68 -6.53
N ARG A 89 29.11 -12.73 -7.87
CA ARG A 89 30.27 -12.31 -8.65
C ARG A 89 30.50 -10.80 -8.58
N ARG A 90 29.43 -10.01 -8.49
CA ARG A 90 29.48 -8.55 -8.40
C ARG A 90 29.83 -8.04 -7.01
N SER A 91 29.70 -8.85 -5.96
CA SER A 91 30.04 -8.50 -4.58
C SER A 91 31.54 -8.33 -4.41
N ARG A 92 32.02 -7.09 -4.62
CA ARG A 92 33.39 -6.64 -4.45
C ARG A 92 33.45 -5.52 -3.40
N PRO A 93 34.60 -5.25 -2.74
CA PRO A 93 34.70 -4.18 -1.74
C PRO A 93 34.28 -2.82 -2.24
N ASP A 94 34.59 -2.48 -3.49
CA ASP A 94 34.26 -1.20 -4.13
C ASP A 94 32.80 -1.10 -4.62
N PHE A 95 32.04 -2.18 -4.53
CA PHE A 95 30.66 -2.17 -4.98
C PHE A 95 29.77 -1.33 -4.05
N ARG A 96 29.18 -0.28 -4.60
CA ARG A 96 28.27 0.64 -3.89
C ARG A 96 26.89 -0.01 -3.69
N ALA A 97 26.86 -1.07 -2.87
CA ALA A 97 25.65 -1.88 -2.65
C ALA A 97 24.46 -1.06 -2.13
N ARG A 98 24.71 -0.13 -1.20
CA ARG A 98 23.70 0.78 -0.68
C ARG A 98 23.03 1.59 -1.79
N ASN A 99 23.82 2.25 -2.63
CA ASN A 99 23.30 3.09 -3.72
C ASN A 99 22.51 2.26 -4.74
N SER A 100 22.91 1.00 -4.97
CA SER A 100 22.17 0.10 -5.86
C SER A 100 20.79 -0.25 -5.29
N VAL A 101 20.73 -0.60 -4.00
CA VAL A 101 19.48 -0.89 -3.28
C VAL A 101 18.56 0.33 -3.24
N GLU A 102 19.10 1.49 -2.84
CA GLU A 102 18.32 2.73 -2.74
C GLU A 102 17.76 3.18 -4.09
N ARG A 103 18.52 3.00 -5.18
CA ARG A 103 18.05 3.34 -6.54
C ARG A 103 16.84 2.51 -6.95
N VAL A 104 16.87 1.21 -6.66
CA VAL A 104 15.76 0.30 -6.97
C VAL A 104 14.55 0.65 -6.10
N VAL A 105 14.74 0.86 -4.81
CA VAL A 105 13.66 1.28 -3.89
C VAL A 105 13.05 2.61 -4.34
N MET A 106 13.89 3.59 -4.71
CA MET A 106 13.41 4.87 -5.23
C MET A 106 12.62 4.70 -6.51
N GLY A 107 13.06 3.82 -7.43
CA GLY A 107 12.31 3.49 -8.64
C GLY A 107 10.91 2.94 -8.34
N PHE A 108 10.78 2.02 -7.38
CA PHE A 108 9.50 1.50 -6.92
C PHE A 108 8.63 2.57 -6.28
N LEU A 109 9.20 3.45 -5.46
CA LEU A 109 8.46 4.54 -4.83
C LEU A 109 7.92 5.53 -5.87
N ILE A 110 8.73 5.90 -6.86
CA ILE A 110 8.31 6.77 -7.96
C ILE A 110 7.20 6.10 -8.77
N LEU A 111 7.35 4.83 -9.11
CA LEU A 111 6.33 4.07 -9.85
C LEU A 111 5.01 4.01 -9.06
N ALA A 112 5.07 3.63 -7.78
CA ALA A 112 3.90 3.55 -6.91
C ALA A 112 3.21 4.91 -6.75
N SER A 113 3.98 5.99 -6.55
CA SER A 113 3.44 7.35 -6.47
C SER A 113 2.79 7.78 -7.78
N THR A 114 3.40 7.46 -8.92
CA THR A 114 2.84 7.77 -10.24
C THR A 114 1.52 7.04 -10.47
N ILE A 115 1.45 5.75 -10.12
CA ILE A 115 0.21 4.96 -10.22
C ILE A 115 -0.87 5.56 -9.32
N ALA A 116 -0.53 5.92 -8.07
CA ALA A 116 -1.47 6.52 -7.13
C ALA A 116 -2.03 7.86 -7.66
N ILE A 117 -1.16 8.74 -8.19
CA ILE A 117 -1.57 10.02 -8.78
C ILE A 117 -2.44 9.77 -10.01
N ALA A 118 -2.04 8.87 -10.91
CA ALA A 118 -2.80 8.55 -12.11
C ALA A 118 -4.18 7.96 -11.78
N THR A 119 -4.26 7.08 -10.77
CA THR A 119 -5.53 6.51 -10.29
C THR A 119 -6.43 7.60 -9.72
N THR A 120 -5.90 8.49 -8.89
CA THR A 120 -6.67 9.62 -8.35
C THR A 120 -7.18 10.54 -9.45
N ALA A 121 -6.32 10.89 -10.40
CA ALA A 121 -6.73 11.70 -11.56
C ALA A 121 -7.80 10.98 -12.40
N GLY A 122 -7.65 9.67 -12.61
CA GLY A 122 -8.63 8.85 -13.32
C GLY A 122 -10.01 8.83 -12.62
N ILE A 123 -10.03 8.71 -11.29
CA ILE A 123 -11.27 8.78 -10.51
C ILE A 123 -11.94 10.14 -10.69
N VAL A 124 -11.19 11.24 -10.52
CA VAL A 124 -11.74 12.59 -10.67
C VAL A 124 -12.30 12.82 -12.08
N LEU A 125 -11.56 12.42 -13.11
CA LEU A 125 -12.02 12.53 -14.49
C LEU A 125 -13.26 11.69 -14.75
N SER A 126 -13.30 10.44 -14.28
CA SER A 126 -14.47 9.57 -14.40
C SER A 126 -15.70 10.20 -13.73
N MET A 127 -15.54 10.71 -12.50
CA MET A 127 -16.64 11.39 -11.80
C MET A 127 -17.11 12.65 -12.54
N LEU A 128 -16.22 13.41 -13.15
CA LEU A 128 -16.62 14.58 -13.97
C LEU A 128 -17.41 14.18 -15.21
N PHE A 129 -17.00 13.11 -15.90
CA PHE A 129 -17.74 12.61 -17.07
C PHE A 129 -19.13 12.08 -16.66
N GLU A 130 -19.21 11.29 -15.60
CA GLU A 130 -20.48 10.78 -15.08
C GLU A 130 -21.41 11.92 -14.59
N THR A 131 -20.86 12.90 -13.89
CA THR A 131 -21.60 14.09 -13.45
C THR A 131 -22.17 14.85 -14.65
N ARG A 132 -21.36 15.07 -15.69
CA ARG A 132 -21.83 15.71 -16.91
C ARG A 132 -22.96 14.91 -17.57
N HIS A 133 -22.80 13.59 -17.67
CA HIS A 133 -23.84 12.71 -18.20
C HIS A 133 -25.11 12.75 -17.36
N PHE A 134 -25.01 12.72 -16.05
CA PHE A 134 -26.14 12.83 -15.12
C PHE A 134 -26.94 14.11 -15.38
N PHE A 135 -26.30 15.27 -15.50
CA PHE A 135 -26.98 16.54 -15.78
C PHE A 135 -27.52 16.69 -17.20
N THR A 136 -27.25 15.78 -18.11
CA THR A 136 -28.00 15.68 -19.38
C THR A 136 -29.34 14.98 -19.24
N LEU A 137 -29.50 14.16 -18.17
CA LEU A 137 -30.69 13.35 -17.90
C LEU A 137 -31.57 13.97 -16.81
N TYR A 138 -30.99 14.74 -15.90
CA TYR A 138 -31.67 15.31 -14.74
C TYR A 138 -31.40 16.82 -14.64
N ASP A 139 -32.45 17.61 -14.39
CA ASP A 139 -32.29 19.07 -14.28
C ASP A 139 -31.46 19.42 -13.03
N TRP A 140 -30.42 20.23 -13.24
CA TRP A 140 -29.53 20.69 -12.17
C TRP A 140 -30.25 21.49 -11.08
N ARG A 141 -31.34 22.23 -11.44
CA ARG A 141 -32.14 22.99 -10.49
C ARG A 141 -32.89 22.06 -9.55
N ASP A 142 -33.52 21.03 -10.10
CA ASP A 142 -34.23 20.03 -9.30
C ASP A 142 -33.26 19.25 -8.40
N PHE A 143 -32.04 18.97 -8.88
CA PHE A 143 -31.02 18.34 -8.08
C PHE A 143 -30.58 19.20 -6.89
N PHE A 144 -30.25 20.48 -7.11
CA PHE A 144 -29.67 21.32 -6.05
C PHE A 144 -30.72 21.95 -5.12
N PHE A 145 -31.96 22.17 -5.57
CA PHE A 145 -32.95 22.91 -4.82
C PHE A 145 -34.17 22.08 -4.38
N SER A 146 -34.30 20.83 -4.82
CA SER A 146 -35.39 19.98 -4.34
C SER A 146 -35.10 19.47 -2.93
N ALA A 147 -36.13 19.51 -2.11
CA ALA A 147 -36.13 18.98 -0.74
C ALA A 147 -36.61 17.52 -0.64
N THR A 148 -36.74 16.84 -1.79
CA THR A 148 -37.21 15.45 -1.83
C THR A 148 -36.15 14.53 -2.34
N TRP A 149 -35.82 13.50 -1.58
CA TRP A 149 -34.95 12.41 -1.95
C TRP A 149 -35.74 11.10 -1.99
N ALA A 150 -36.10 10.66 -3.18
CA ALA A 150 -36.82 9.42 -3.42
C ALA A 150 -36.30 8.72 -4.67
N PRO A 151 -35.19 8.02 -4.60
CA PRO A 151 -34.68 7.24 -5.71
C PRO A 151 -35.57 6.03 -5.98
N GLN A 152 -36.09 5.92 -7.21
CA GLN A 152 -36.91 4.80 -7.63
C GLN A 152 -36.29 4.12 -8.84
N PHE A 153 -36.28 2.79 -8.84
CA PHE A 153 -35.78 2.01 -10.00
C PHE A 153 -36.79 1.94 -11.15
N GLN A 154 -38.06 2.23 -10.87
CA GLN A 154 -39.14 2.26 -11.86
C GLN A 154 -39.90 3.58 -11.72
N GLY A 155 -39.70 4.48 -12.67
CA GLY A 155 -40.44 5.74 -12.74
C GLY A 155 -39.59 7.00 -12.53
N GLN A 156 -40.26 8.10 -12.14
CA GLN A 156 -39.57 9.37 -11.93
C GLN A 156 -38.90 9.43 -10.57
N SER A 157 -37.60 9.25 -10.56
CA SER A 157 -36.80 9.45 -9.35
C SER A 157 -36.71 10.94 -9.00
N GLN A 158 -36.95 11.28 -7.74
CA GLN A 158 -36.67 12.61 -7.21
C GLN A 158 -35.35 12.57 -6.45
N LEU A 159 -34.36 13.29 -6.97
CA LEU A 159 -32.94 13.19 -6.49
C LEU A 159 -32.47 14.55 -5.96
N GLY A 160 -33.27 15.19 -5.11
CA GLY A 160 -32.86 16.44 -4.46
C GLY A 160 -31.76 16.21 -3.44
N ILE A 161 -30.66 16.97 -3.50
CA ILE A 161 -29.50 16.83 -2.63
C ILE A 161 -29.71 17.44 -1.22
N LEU A 162 -30.65 18.39 -1.05
CA LEU A 162 -30.83 19.12 0.22
C LEU A 162 -31.06 18.24 1.43
N PRO A 163 -31.92 17.20 1.39
CA PRO A 163 -32.10 16.32 2.54
C PRO A 163 -30.82 15.56 2.94
N LEU A 164 -30.02 15.17 1.96
CA LEU A 164 -28.74 14.49 2.22
C LEU A 164 -27.71 15.44 2.84
N LEU A 165 -27.61 16.66 2.32
CA LEU A 165 -26.73 17.69 2.89
C LEU A 165 -27.13 18.03 4.32
N TRP A 166 -28.42 18.23 4.57
CA TRP A 166 -28.92 18.50 5.91
C TRP A 166 -28.64 17.35 6.87
N GLY A 167 -28.91 16.11 6.46
CA GLY A 167 -28.64 14.92 7.26
C GLY A 167 -27.16 14.77 7.61
N THR A 168 -26.26 14.95 6.62
CA THR A 168 -24.81 14.85 6.85
C THR A 168 -24.29 15.96 7.75
N LEU A 169 -24.73 17.21 7.57
CA LEU A 169 -24.35 18.34 8.43
C LEU A 169 -24.82 18.14 9.86
N TYR A 170 -26.07 17.73 10.04
CA TYR A 170 -26.66 17.49 11.36
C TYR A 170 -25.92 16.38 12.12
N ILE A 171 -25.72 15.23 11.48
CA ILE A 171 -25.01 14.08 12.09
C ILE A 171 -23.57 14.47 12.39
N SER A 172 -22.89 15.15 11.47
CA SER A 172 -21.51 15.60 11.66
C SER A 172 -21.37 16.59 12.83
N LEU A 173 -22.30 17.53 12.95
CA LEU A 173 -22.29 18.49 14.04
C LEU A 173 -22.41 17.78 15.40
N ILE A 174 -23.37 16.86 15.53
CA ILE A 174 -23.55 16.08 16.76
C ILE A 174 -22.27 15.27 17.07
N ALA A 175 -21.72 14.58 16.07
CA ALA A 175 -20.51 13.79 16.24
C ALA A 175 -19.34 14.66 16.73
N LEU A 176 -19.14 15.85 16.18
CA LEU A 176 -18.07 16.78 16.56
C LEU A 176 -18.27 17.34 17.98
N ILE A 177 -19.49 17.59 18.42
CA ILE A 177 -19.77 18.06 19.80
C ILE A 177 -19.22 17.07 20.83
N PHE A 178 -19.28 15.78 20.57
CA PHE A 178 -18.74 14.75 21.45
C PHE A 178 -17.26 14.42 21.16
N ALA A 179 -16.89 14.28 19.89
CA ALA A 179 -15.57 13.83 19.52
C ALA A 179 -14.48 14.85 19.83
N VAL A 180 -14.76 16.15 19.61
CA VAL A 180 -13.74 17.20 19.81
C VAL A 180 -13.35 17.35 21.29
N PRO A 181 -14.25 17.48 22.25
CA PRO A 181 -13.85 17.55 23.67
C PRO A 181 -13.11 16.30 24.13
N VAL A 182 -13.64 15.12 23.83
CA VAL A 182 -12.99 13.86 24.23
C VAL A 182 -11.60 13.71 23.63
N GLY A 183 -11.46 13.98 22.33
CA GLY A 183 -10.17 13.93 21.63
C GLY A 183 -9.18 14.95 22.17
N LEU A 184 -9.63 16.19 22.46
CA LEU A 184 -8.79 17.24 23.01
C LEU A 184 -8.27 16.87 24.41
N PHE A 185 -9.16 16.43 25.30
CA PHE A 185 -8.73 16.01 26.66
C PHE A 185 -7.82 14.78 26.62
N ALA A 186 -8.08 13.82 25.73
CA ALA A 186 -7.20 12.68 25.52
C ALA A 186 -5.80 13.13 25.02
N ALA A 187 -5.74 14.07 24.08
CA ALA A 187 -4.49 14.61 23.57
C ALA A 187 -3.71 15.37 24.65
N ILE A 188 -4.37 16.21 25.45
CA ILE A 188 -3.74 16.93 26.57
C ILE A 188 -3.23 15.93 27.60
N TYR A 189 -4.02 14.93 27.98
CA TYR A 189 -3.59 13.90 28.91
C TYR A 189 -2.35 13.16 28.39
N MET A 190 -2.35 12.78 27.13
CA MET A 190 -1.23 12.07 26.52
C MET A 190 0.02 12.93 26.40
N SER A 191 -0.10 14.23 26.16
CA SER A 191 1.05 15.14 26.03
C SER A 191 1.65 15.54 27.36
N GLU A 192 0.83 15.83 28.38
CA GLU A 192 1.28 16.44 29.63
C GLU A 192 1.37 15.43 30.79
N TYR A 193 0.37 14.57 30.93
CA TYR A 193 0.19 13.72 32.12
C TYR A 193 0.60 12.27 31.96
N ALA A 194 0.54 11.72 30.76
CA ALA A 194 0.79 10.30 30.54
C ALA A 194 2.27 9.95 30.72
N GLY A 195 2.53 8.90 31.51
CA GLY A 195 3.86 8.35 31.69
C GLY A 195 4.39 7.67 30.43
N ARG A 196 5.71 7.43 30.36
CA ARG A 196 6.39 6.83 29.20
C ARG A 196 5.79 5.50 28.76
N ARG A 197 5.37 4.64 29.70
CA ARG A 197 4.77 3.32 29.39
C ARG A 197 3.40 3.48 28.73
N MET A 198 2.58 4.39 29.26
CA MET A 198 1.26 4.67 28.70
C MET A 198 1.37 5.22 27.27
N ARG A 199 2.26 6.21 27.06
CA ARG A 199 2.52 6.76 25.70
C ARG A 199 3.00 5.68 24.73
N ALA A 200 3.90 4.80 25.17
CA ALA A 200 4.43 3.74 24.32
C ALA A 200 3.37 2.72 23.89
N LEU A 201 2.31 2.52 24.66
CA LEU A 201 1.22 1.61 24.34
C LEU A 201 0.10 2.30 23.57
N VAL A 202 -0.34 3.46 24.05
CA VAL A 202 -1.54 4.14 23.50
C VAL A 202 -1.25 4.81 22.16
N LYS A 203 -0.05 5.39 21.97
CA LYS A 203 0.29 6.06 20.70
C LYS A 203 0.19 5.11 19.49
N PRO A 204 0.82 3.91 19.48
CA PRO A 204 0.65 2.97 18.37
C PRO A 204 -0.80 2.50 18.20
N ALA A 205 -1.55 2.32 19.30
CA ALA A 205 -2.96 1.94 19.22
C ALA A 205 -3.81 3.02 18.53
N LEU A 206 -3.59 4.30 18.84
CA LEU A 206 -4.24 5.42 18.17
C LEU A 206 -3.84 5.53 16.69
N GLU A 207 -2.57 5.28 16.37
CA GLU A 207 -2.08 5.27 14.99
C GLU A 207 -2.74 4.14 14.17
N ILE A 208 -2.90 2.94 14.75
CA ILE A 208 -3.64 1.84 14.11
C ILE A 208 -5.10 2.21 13.90
N LEU A 209 -5.77 2.75 14.92
CA LEU A 209 -7.16 3.19 14.80
C LEU A 209 -7.33 4.27 13.73
N ALA A 210 -6.44 5.26 13.70
CA ALA A 210 -6.47 6.31 12.69
C ALA A 210 -6.20 5.80 11.26
N GLY A 211 -5.48 4.68 11.13
CA GLY A 211 -5.20 4.02 9.85
C GLY A 211 -6.38 3.22 9.27
N ILE A 212 -7.41 2.93 10.06
CA ILE A 212 -8.60 2.20 9.58
C ILE A 212 -9.45 3.13 8.70
N PRO A 213 -9.81 2.72 7.47
CA PRO A 213 -10.68 3.51 6.60
C PRO A 213 -12.00 3.86 7.30
N THR A 214 -12.42 5.12 7.21
CA THR A 214 -13.64 5.62 7.89
C THR A 214 -14.91 4.86 7.50
N ILE A 215 -14.95 4.33 6.27
CA ILE A 215 -16.08 3.50 5.79
C ILE A 215 -16.25 2.23 6.63
N VAL A 216 -15.16 1.66 7.16
CA VAL A 216 -15.22 0.46 8.02
C VAL A 216 -15.94 0.77 9.33
N TYR A 217 -15.65 1.93 9.93
CA TYR A 217 -16.36 2.39 11.13
C TYR A 217 -17.86 2.64 10.85
N GLY A 218 -18.18 3.26 9.70
CA GLY A 218 -19.55 3.49 9.29
C GLY A 218 -20.32 2.18 9.09
N LEU A 219 -19.69 1.22 8.42
CA LEU A 219 -20.29 -0.10 8.20
C LEU A 219 -20.49 -0.87 9.51
N PHE A 220 -19.51 -0.84 10.39
CA PHE A 220 -19.61 -1.44 11.73
C PHE A 220 -20.76 -0.81 12.55
N ALA A 221 -20.85 0.51 12.54
CA ALA A 221 -21.93 1.22 13.21
C ALA A 221 -23.31 0.82 12.65
N LEU A 222 -23.44 0.72 11.32
CA LEU A 222 -24.68 0.37 10.66
C LEU A 222 -25.12 -1.08 10.95
N ILE A 223 -24.19 -2.03 10.89
CA ILE A 223 -24.52 -3.46 10.99
C ILE A 223 -24.57 -3.94 12.43
N THR A 224 -23.72 -3.41 13.31
CA THR A 224 -23.55 -3.94 14.67
C THR A 224 -24.20 -3.04 15.72
N VAL A 225 -23.97 -1.73 15.66
CA VAL A 225 -24.44 -0.79 16.69
C VAL A 225 -25.91 -0.38 16.46
N GLY A 226 -26.28 -0.13 15.21
CA GLY A 226 -27.62 0.32 14.86
C GLY A 226 -28.75 -0.65 15.21
N PRO A 227 -28.58 -1.98 15.09
CA PRO A 227 -29.62 -2.96 15.47
C PRO A 227 -29.72 -3.24 16.98
N MET A 228 -28.78 -2.77 17.82
CA MET A 228 -28.79 -2.91 19.29
C MET A 228 -29.69 -1.87 19.94
#